data_931958b7711e6bd7b5e426a496d161be
#
_entry.id   931958b7711e6bd7b5e426a496d161be
#
_cell.length_a   1.000
_cell.length_b   1.000
_cell.length_c   1.000
_cell.angle_alpha   90.00
_cell.angle_beta   90.00
_cell.angle_gamma   90.00
#
_symmetry.space_group_name_H-M   'P 1'
#
loop_
_entity.id
_entity.type
_entity.pdbx_description
1 polymer ?
#
loop_
_entity_poly.entity_id
_entity_poly.type
_entity_poly.pdbx_seq_one_letter_code
_entity_poly.pdbx_strand_id
1 'polypeptide(L)'
;MATDFTEETAADAVVESFAPDTDPRLREILVSLVGHLHAFARDVELTIPEWEKAIDFLTRTGQKCDDERQEFILLSDVLGLSMLVETISNRKFGVATESTVLGPFHVVESPVRELGDNIDLVGTGTPCVITGRVVSVDGTPLPGATLDVWQANDQGFYDVQQPDVQPRTNGRGLFTADSSGEFWFRTVVPSYYPIPTDGPVGEMLKATGRHAFRPAHIHFIVTSPGHRDLTTHIFVAGSQYIESDTVFAVKKSLVVDFEEVDDPALAEKWNVGKVPDRKSVV
;
A
#
# COMPACT_ATOMS: atom_id res chain seq x y z
N MET A 1 10.79 24.96 42.38
CA MET A 1 12.28 24.75 42.28
C MET A 1 12.53 24.28 40.86
N ALA A 2 13.59 24.79 40.23
CA ALA A 2 13.96 24.26 38.92
C ALA A 2 14.37 22.79 39.07
N THR A 3 13.76 21.92 38.32
CA THR A 3 14.14 20.50 38.27
C THR A 3 15.33 20.37 37.33
N ASP A 4 16.40 19.71 37.77
CA ASP A 4 17.55 19.46 36.91
C ASP A 4 17.13 18.54 35.76
N PHE A 5 17.49 18.93 34.54
CA PHE A 5 17.27 18.11 33.34
C PHE A 5 18.41 17.10 33.23
N THR A 6 18.12 15.86 33.64
CA THR A 6 19.07 14.73 33.60
C THR A 6 18.52 13.63 32.68
N GLU A 7 19.32 12.59 32.41
CA GLU A 7 18.86 11.43 31.62
C GLU A 7 17.60 10.78 32.21
N GLU A 8 17.48 10.75 33.53
CA GLU A 8 16.35 10.13 34.25
C GLU A 8 15.12 11.04 34.27
N THR A 9 15.29 12.36 34.39
CA THR A 9 14.19 13.31 34.55
C THR A 9 13.72 13.95 33.24
N ALA A 10 14.47 13.80 32.15
CA ALA A 10 14.22 14.49 30.89
C ALA A 10 12.82 14.24 30.31
N ALA A 11 12.34 13.00 30.33
CA ALA A 11 11.03 12.66 29.78
C ALA A 11 9.90 13.26 30.61
N ASP A 12 10.01 13.18 31.96
CA ASP A 12 9.01 13.71 32.87
C ASP A 12 8.96 15.24 32.77
N ALA A 13 10.12 15.92 32.69
CA ALA A 13 10.20 17.36 32.52
C ALA A 13 9.46 17.85 31.26
N VAL A 14 9.58 17.11 30.12
CA VAL A 14 8.84 17.44 28.90
C VAL A 14 7.33 17.21 29.11
N VAL A 15 6.93 16.10 29.69
CA VAL A 15 5.51 15.76 29.91
C VAL A 15 4.84 16.72 30.87
N GLU A 16 5.53 17.14 31.94
CA GLU A 16 5.05 18.13 32.90
C GLU A 16 4.88 19.53 32.30
N SER A 17 5.58 19.85 31.20
CA SER A 17 5.44 21.11 30.48
C SER A 17 4.14 21.23 29.67
N PHE A 18 3.42 20.15 29.46
CA PHE A 18 2.15 20.17 28.70
C PHE A 18 1.07 20.90 29.52
N ALA A 19 0.34 21.80 28.86
CA ALA A 19 -0.74 22.54 29.50
C ALA A 19 -1.81 21.60 30.07
N PRO A 20 -2.44 21.94 31.23
CA PRO A 20 -3.47 21.12 31.84
C PRO A 20 -4.70 20.88 30.96
N ASP A 21 -4.99 21.79 30.03
CA ASP A 21 -6.09 21.77 29.10
C ASP A 21 -5.73 21.14 27.72
N THR A 22 -4.54 20.53 27.60
CA THR A 22 -4.16 19.77 26.41
C THR A 22 -5.21 18.68 26.15
N ASP A 23 -5.65 18.54 24.88
CA ASP A 23 -6.57 17.47 24.48
C ASP A 23 -6.10 16.11 25.02
N PRO A 24 -6.98 15.36 25.71
CA PRO A 24 -6.58 14.12 26.40
C PRO A 24 -5.94 13.08 25.48
N ARG A 25 -6.43 12.96 24.23
CA ARG A 25 -5.87 11.99 23.29
C ARG A 25 -4.51 12.44 22.76
N LEU A 26 -4.38 13.72 22.44
CA LEU A 26 -3.09 14.30 22.05
C LEU A 26 -2.06 14.12 23.15
N ARG A 27 -2.45 14.39 24.41
CA ARG A 27 -1.58 14.21 25.58
C ARG A 27 -1.11 12.76 25.71
N GLU A 28 -2.01 11.79 25.59
CA GLU A 28 -1.69 10.36 25.63
C GLU A 28 -0.64 10.00 24.57
N ILE A 29 -0.84 10.47 23.33
CA ILE A 29 0.07 10.20 22.20
C ILE A 29 1.45 10.82 22.47
N LEU A 30 1.51 12.09 22.90
CA LEU A 30 2.76 12.80 23.13
C LEU A 30 3.54 12.23 24.33
N VAL A 31 2.87 11.84 25.41
CA VAL A 31 3.50 11.18 26.56
C VAL A 31 4.18 9.88 26.12
N SER A 32 3.48 9.04 25.36
CA SER A 32 4.05 7.81 24.81
C SER A 32 5.21 8.07 23.87
N LEU A 33 5.05 9.03 22.94
CA LEU A 33 6.09 9.39 21.97
C LEU A 33 7.36 9.87 22.66
N VAL A 34 7.25 10.82 23.60
CA VAL A 34 8.40 11.37 24.34
C VAL A 34 9.11 10.25 25.10
N GLY A 35 8.34 9.41 25.83
CA GLY A 35 8.90 8.28 26.56
C GLY A 35 9.74 7.36 25.67
N HIS A 36 9.22 6.96 24.51
CA HIS A 36 9.93 6.09 23.57
C HIS A 36 11.11 6.76 22.87
N LEU A 37 11.01 8.05 22.50
CA LEU A 37 12.14 8.78 21.93
C LEU A 37 13.31 8.93 22.91
N HIS A 38 13.01 9.26 24.16
CA HIS A 38 14.05 9.38 25.18
C HIS A 38 14.65 8.02 25.54
N ALA A 39 13.82 6.96 25.62
CA ALA A 39 14.32 5.61 25.80
C ALA A 39 15.25 5.20 24.66
N PHE A 40 14.83 5.40 23.40
CA PHE A 40 15.66 5.14 22.25
C PHE A 40 17.03 5.86 22.33
N ALA A 41 17.03 7.16 22.63
CA ALA A 41 18.28 7.93 22.72
C ALA A 41 19.23 7.37 23.78
N ARG A 42 18.70 6.94 24.95
CA ARG A 42 19.50 6.31 26.01
C ARG A 42 19.98 4.91 25.64
N ASP A 43 19.09 4.08 25.07
CA ASP A 43 19.39 2.68 24.75
C ASP A 43 20.53 2.54 23.72
N VAL A 44 20.63 3.50 22.78
CA VAL A 44 21.70 3.52 21.78
C VAL A 44 22.87 4.44 22.14
N GLU A 45 22.82 5.12 23.32
CA GLU A 45 23.79 6.15 23.74
C GLU A 45 24.06 7.18 22.62
N LEU A 46 22.96 7.73 22.03
CA LEU A 46 23.00 8.58 20.84
C LEU A 46 23.93 9.78 21.02
N THR A 47 24.93 9.88 20.18
CA THR A 47 25.91 10.99 20.21
C THR A 47 25.41 12.24 19.46
N ILE A 48 25.96 13.42 19.80
CA ILE A 48 25.64 14.67 19.10
C ILE A 48 25.86 14.59 17.59
N PRO A 49 26.99 14.05 17.06
CA PRO A 49 27.17 13.92 15.62
C PRO A 49 26.15 12.98 14.94
N GLU A 50 25.67 11.96 15.63
CA GLU A 50 24.64 11.04 15.10
C GLU A 50 23.27 11.73 15.10
N TRP A 51 22.95 12.47 16.16
CA TRP A 51 21.75 13.30 16.23
C TRP A 51 21.73 14.36 15.12
N GLU A 52 22.82 15.07 14.87
CA GLU A 52 22.93 16.04 13.78
C GLU A 52 22.68 15.40 12.40
N LYS A 53 23.22 14.20 12.16
CA LYS A 53 22.94 13.43 10.93
C LYS A 53 21.46 13.05 10.80
N ALA A 54 20.83 12.67 11.91
CA ALA A 54 19.40 12.35 11.91
C ALA A 54 18.55 13.59 11.61
N ILE A 55 18.90 14.76 12.17
CA ILE A 55 18.23 16.04 11.87
C ILE A 55 18.42 16.43 10.40
N ASP A 56 19.62 16.31 9.84
CA ASP A 56 19.86 16.54 8.41
C ASP A 56 19.03 15.62 7.53
N PHE A 57 19.01 14.33 7.85
CA PHE A 57 18.20 13.33 7.13
C PHE A 57 16.70 13.69 7.13
N LEU A 58 16.13 14.03 8.30
CA LEU A 58 14.73 14.43 8.43
C LEU A 58 14.44 15.74 7.69
N THR A 59 15.35 16.70 7.76
CA THR A 59 15.23 17.99 7.05
C THR A 59 15.19 17.77 5.55
N ARG A 60 16.11 17.00 5.00
CA ARG A 60 16.13 16.65 3.56
C ARG A 60 14.91 15.83 3.14
N THR A 61 14.42 14.94 4.02
CA THR A 61 13.19 14.20 3.80
C THR A 61 11.99 15.15 3.64
N GLY A 62 11.88 16.16 4.51
CA GLY A 62 10.84 17.19 4.38
C GLY A 62 11.00 18.06 3.12
N GLN A 63 12.23 18.44 2.76
CA GLN A 63 12.52 19.20 1.55
C GLN A 63 12.23 18.44 0.24
N LYS A 64 12.20 17.11 0.31
CA LYS A 64 11.86 16.24 -0.84
C LYS A 64 10.34 16.07 -1.03
N CYS A 65 9.52 16.51 -0.07
CA CYS A 65 8.07 16.50 -0.20
C CYS A 65 7.60 17.66 -1.07
N ASP A 66 6.59 17.39 -1.92
CA ASP A 66 5.87 18.38 -2.73
C ASP A 66 4.38 17.97 -2.85
N ASP A 67 3.65 18.58 -3.76
CA ASP A 67 2.21 18.32 -3.93
C ASP A 67 1.92 16.88 -4.44
N GLU A 68 2.89 16.21 -5.05
CA GLU A 68 2.76 14.86 -5.60
C GLU A 68 3.55 13.81 -4.81
N ARG A 69 4.63 14.23 -4.14
CA ARG A 69 5.56 13.33 -3.44
C ARG A 69 5.56 13.54 -1.95
N GLN A 70 5.30 12.46 -1.21
CA GLN A 70 5.33 12.43 0.26
C GLN A 70 6.46 11.54 0.77
N GLU A 71 7.68 12.10 0.84
CA GLU A 71 8.86 11.35 1.28
C GLU A 71 8.78 10.90 2.73
N PHE A 72 8.04 11.61 3.61
CA PHE A 72 7.76 11.15 4.98
C PHE A 72 6.83 9.92 5.02
N ILE A 73 5.86 9.84 4.11
CA ILE A 73 5.05 8.62 3.98
C ILE A 73 5.94 7.47 3.53
N LEU A 74 6.79 7.71 2.53
CA LEU A 74 7.74 6.70 2.05
C LEU A 74 8.68 6.22 3.18
N LEU A 75 9.18 7.14 4.02
CA LEU A 75 9.96 6.80 5.21
C LEU A 75 9.17 5.91 6.17
N SER A 76 7.92 6.28 6.45
CA SER A 76 7.01 5.48 7.29
C SER A 76 6.79 4.08 6.72
N ASP A 77 6.61 3.97 5.40
CA ASP A 77 6.40 2.70 4.70
C ASP A 77 7.62 1.77 4.84
N VAL A 78 8.81 2.27 4.54
CA VAL A 78 10.04 1.44 4.59
C VAL A 78 10.51 1.12 6.02
N LEU A 79 10.03 1.85 7.03
CA LEU A 79 10.19 1.52 8.45
C LEU A 79 9.09 0.58 8.96
N GLY A 80 8.09 0.24 8.12
CA GLY A 80 6.97 -0.62 8.47
C GLY A 80 5.93 0.04 9.37
N LEU A 81 6.06 1.35 9.65
CA LEU A 81 5.14 2.06 10.54
C LEU A 81 3.76 2.21 9.90
N SER A 82 3.67 2.52 8.61
CA SER A 82 2.40 2.61 7.88
C SER A 82 1.61 1.30 7.98
N MET A 83 2.26 0.16 7.74
CA MET A 83 1.64 -1.16 7.86
C MET A 83 1.24 -1.52 9.28
N LEU A 84 2.04 -1.11 10.27
CA LEU A 84 1.67 -1.31 11.69
C LEU A 84 0.43 -0.48 12.07
N VAL A 85 0.38 0.79 11.70
CA VAL A 85 -0.77 1.68 11.96
C VAL A 85 -2.00 1.17 11.22
N GLU A 86 -1.85 0.73 9.97
CA GLU A 86 -2.92 0.12 9.20
C GLU A 86 -3.47 -1.14 9.91
N THR A 87 -2.59 -2.04 10.34
CA THR A 87 -2.96 -3.27 11.04
C THR A 87 -3.68 -2.99 12.36
N ILE A 88 -3.24 -1.98 13.13
CA ILE A 88 -3.89 -1.55 14.37
C ILE A 88 -5.28 -0.99 14.08
N SER A 89 -5.41 -0.12 13.08
CA SER A 89 -6.65 0.59 12.74
C SER A 89 -7.70 -0.34 12.15
N ASN A 90 -7.26 -1.35 11.41
CA ASN A 90 -8.13 -2.28 10.69
C ASN A 90 -8.07 -3.71 11.25
N ARG A 91 -7.92 -3.85 12.57
CA ARG A 91 -8.01 -5.17 13.22
C ARG A 91 -9.33 -5.83 12.85
N LYS A 92 -9.23 -6.98 12.19
CA LYS A 92 -10.38 -7.74 11.70
C LYS A 92 -10.46 -9.08 12.43
N PHE A 93 -11.67 -9.62 12.51
CA PHE A 93 -11.93 -10.90 13.14
C PHE A 93 -12.44 -11.88 12.08
N GLY A 94 -12.04 -13.14 12.19
CA GLY A 94 -12.53 -14.23 11.37
C GLY A 94 -11.98 -14.19 9.94
N VAL A 95 -12.86 -14.41 8.96
CA VAL A 95 -12.54 -14.61 7.54
C VAL A 95 -12.49 -13.32 6.70
N ALA A 96 -12.56 -12.16 7.33
CA ALA A 96 -12.50 -10.90 6.58
C ALA A 96 -11.16 -10.75 5.86
N THR A 97 -11.21 -10.34 4.58
CA THR A 97 -10.02 -10.00 3.79
C THR A 97 -9.17 -8.98 4.54
N GLU A 98 -7.88 -9.23 4.60
CA GLU A 98 -6.93 -8.32 5.27
C GLU A 98 -6.74 -7.04 4.46
N SER A 99 -6.59 -5.93 5.18
CA SER A 99 -6.30 -4.62 4.60
C SER A 99 -4.81 -4.36 4.50
N THR A 100 -4.42 -3.44 3.61
CA THR A 100 -3.03 -3.01 3.40
C THR A 100 -2.98 -1.49 3.20
N VAL A 101 -1.79 -0.94 3.00
CA VAL A 101 -1.59 0.48 2.70
C VAL A 101 -2.20 0.88 1.36
N LEU A 102 -2.62 2.14 1.21
CA LEU A 102 -3.17 2.67 -0.04
C LEU A 102 -2.13 2.72 -1.16
N GLY A 103 -0.90 3.08 -0.81
CA GLY A 103 0.16 3.37 -1.78
C GLY A 103 0.06 4.77 -2.40
N PRO A 104 1.15 5.28 -2.97
CA PRO A 104 1.24 6.67 -3.46
C PRO A 104 0.65 6.89 -4.85
N PHE A 105 0.28 5.84 -5.58
CA PHE A 105 -0.18 5.93 -6.97
C PHE A 105 -1.70 5.84 -7.15
N HIS A 106 -2.46 5.90 -6.05
CA HIS A 106 -3.90 6.02 -6.13
C HIS A 106 -4.29 7.39 -6.72
N VAL A 107 -5.31 7.40 -7.59
CA VAL A 107 -5.90 8.59 -8.19
C VAL A 107 -7.36 8.67 -7.79
N VAL A 108 -7.82 9.83 -7.35
CA VAL A 108 -9.17 10.01 -6.75
C VAL A 108 -10.31 9.75 -7.75
N GLU A 109 -10.05 9.89 -9.06
CA GLU A 109 -11.06 9.72 -10.11
C GLU A 109 -10.66 8.60 -11.08
N SER A 110 -10.81 7.35 -10.66
CA SER A 110 -10.67 6.21 -11.57
C SER A 110 -11.81 6.18 -12.59
N PRO A 111 -11.54 5.80 -13.87
CA PRO A 111 -12.58 5.73 -14.89
C PRO A 111 -13.59 4.64 -14.56
N VAL A 112 -14.89 4.97 -14.68
CA VAL A 112 -15.96 3.97 -14.57
C VAL A 112 -15.83 2.98 -15.73
N ARG A 113 -15.92 1.70 -15.41
CA ARG A 113 -15.77 0.55 -16.32
C ARG A 113 -16.93 -0.41 -16.16
N GLU A 114 -17.33 -1.03 -17.26
CA GLU A 114 -18.25 -2.16 -17.23
C GLU A 114 -17.54 -3.44 -16.81
N LEU A 115 -18.28 -4.39 -16.22
CA LEU A 115 -17.74 -5.70 -15.92
C LEU A 115 -17.18 -6.37 -17.19
N GLY A 116 -15.93 -6.78 -17.13
CA GLY A 116 -15.22 -7.37 -18.26
C GLY A 116 -14.43 -6.39 -19.12
N ASP A 117 -14.48 -5.12 -18.85
CA ASP A 117 -13.63 -4.16 -19.55
C ASP A 117 -12.14 -4.47 -19.31
N ASN A 118 -11.34 -4.11 -20.30
CA ASN A 118 -9.88 -4.20 -20.18
C ASN A 118 -9.31 -2.89 -19.63
N ILE A 119 -8.64 -2.96 -18.50
CA ILE A 119 -7.94 -1.81 -17.91
C ILE A 119 -6.54 -1.63 -18.48
N ASP A 120 -5.96 -2.66 -19.12
CA ASP A 120 -4.73 -2.50 -19.89
C ASP A 120 -5.04 -1.85 -21.25
N LEU A 121 -4.58 -0.62 -21.42
CA LEU A 121 -4.78 0.19 -22.61
C LEU A 121 -3.56 0.14 -23.55
N VAL A 122 -2.49 -0.55 -23.17
CA VAL A 122 -1.23 -0.66 -23.93
C VAL A 122 -1.17 -1.97 -24.72
N GLY A 123 -1.60 -3.06 -24.14
CA GLY A 123 -1.70 -4.37 -24.81
C GLY A 123 -0.36 -5.10 -24.98
N THR A 124 0.66 -4.82 -24.17
CA THR A 124 2.01 -5.39 -24.32
C THR A 124 2.33 -6.52 -23.36
N GLY A 125 1.64 -6.64 -22.25
CA GLY A 125 1.91 -7.63 -21.21
C GLY A 125 1.26 -8.98 -21.46
N THR A 126 1.44 -9.91 -20.52
CA THR A 126 0.70 -11.17 -20.51
C THR A 126 -0.75 -10.89 -20.10
N PRO A 127 -1.73 -11.12 -20.98
CA PRO A 127 -3.13 -10.88 -20.65
C PRO A 127 -3.58 -11.73 -19.47
N CYS A 128 -4.38 -11.14 -18.59
CA CYS A 128 -5.02 -11.88 -17.51
C CYS A 128 -6.44 -11.39 -17.24
N VAL A 129 -7.22 -12.23 -16.58
CA VAL A 129 -8.57 -11.92 -16.12
C VAL A 129 -8.59 -12.02 -14.61
N ILE A 130 -9.07 -10.99 -13.96
CA ILE A 130 -9.32 -10.98 -12.53
C ILE A 130 -10.81 -11.19 -12.31
N THR A 131 -11.16 -12.19 -11.51
CA THR A 131 -12.54 -12.47 -11.12
C THR A 131 -12.64 -12.54 -9.61
N GLY A 132 -13.74 -12.13 -9.05
CA GLY A 132 -13.93 -12.21 -7.62
C GLY A 132 -15.37 -11.96 -7.21
N ARG A 133 -15.60 -11.98 -5.90
CA ARG A 133 -16.91 -11.76 -5.30
C ARG A 133 -16.78 -10.92 -4.04
N VAL A 134 -17.59 -9.88 -3.94
CA VAL A 134 -17.69 -9.07 -2.73
C VAL A 134 -18.79 -9.66 -1.85
N VAL A 135 -18.39 -10.06 -0.65
CA VAL A 135 -19.30 -10.65 0.34
C VAL A 135 -19.06 -10.04 1.72
N SER A 136 -20.08 -10.00 2.56
CA SER A 136 -19.93 -9.70 3.97
C SER A 136 -19.24 -10.86 4.71
N VAL A 137 -18.83 -10.64 5.97
CA VAL A 137 -18.12 -11.65 6.78
C VAL A 137 -18.92 -12.94 7.03
N ASP A 138 -20.24 -12.91 6.87
CA ASP A 138 -21.12 -14.08 6.97
C ASP A 138 -21.35 -14.78 5.62
N GLY A 139 -20.69 -14.31 4.54
CA GLY A 139 -20.79 -14.85 3.19
C GLY A 139 -21.95 -14.32 2.37
N THR A 140 -22.72 -13.35 2.88
CA THR A 140 -23.81 -12.72 2.11
C THR A 140 -23.23 -11.88 0.98
N PRO A 141 -23.66 -12.08 -0.29
CA PRO A 141 -23.25 -11.21 -1.39
C PRO A 141 -23.57 -9.73 -1.16
N LEU A 142 -22.69 -8.86 -1.64
CA LEU A 142 -22.87 -7.40 -1.58
C LEU A 142 -23.08 -6.83 -3.01
N PRO A 143 -24.30 -6.92 -3.55
CA PRO A 143 -24.62 -6.35 -4.85
C PRO A 143 -24.37 -4.85 -4.89
N GLY A 144 -23.84 -4.36 -6.01
CA GLY A 144 -23.58 -2.92 -6.17
C GLY A 144 -22.41 -2.39 -5.37
N ALA A 145 -21.62 -3.25 -4.72
CA ALA A 145 -20.34 -2.84 -4.15
C ALA A 145 -19.44 -2.26 -5.24
N THR A 146 -18.73 -1.19 -4.94
CA THR A 146 -17.78 -0.58 -5.88
C THR A 146 -16.37 -1.04 -5.60
N LEU A 147 -15.60 -1.24 -6.67
CA LEU A 147 -14.21 -1.66 -6.62
C LEU A 147 -13.37 -0.67 -7.43
N ASP A 148 -12.60 0.16 -6.75
CA ASP A 148 -11.59 0.99 -7.38
C ASP A 148 -10.29 0.19 -7.47
N VAL A 149 -9.82 -0.04 -8.70
CA VAL A 149 -8.72 -0.95 -9.01
C VAL A 149 -7.61 -0.18 -9.70
N TRP A 150 -6.36 -0.41 -9.30
CA TRP A 150 -5.19 0.11 -10.00
C TRP A 150 -3.98 -0.80 -9.86
N GLN A 151 -3.13 -0.80 -10.88
CA GLN A 151 -1.92 -1.62 -10.95
C GLN A 151 -0.83 -0.97 -11.82
N ALA A 152 0.40 -1.42 -11.65
CA ALA A 152 1.48 -1.18 -12.60
C ALA A 152 1.28 -2.01 -13.87
N ASN A 153 1.87 -1.56 -14.98
CA ASN A 153 1.93 -2.34 -16.21
C ASN A 153 2.91 -3.54 -16.10
N ASP A 154 3.08 -4.27 -17.20
CA ASP A 154 4.02 -5.40 -17.33
C ASP A 154 5.50 -5.04 -17.18
N GLN A 155 5.85 -3.74 -17.20
CA GLN A 155 7.19 -3.23 -16.96
C GLN A 155 7.38 -2.64 -15.55
N GLY A 156 6.35 -2.61 -14.72
CA GLY A 156 6.42 -2.11 -13.36
C GLY A 156 6.23 -0.60 -13.22
N PHE A 157 5.49 0.04 -14.13
CA PHE A 157 5.19 1.48 -14.06
C PHE A 157 3.69 1.74 -14.01
N TYR A 158 3.29 2.67 -13.17
CA TYR A 158 1.95 3.25 -13.20
C TYR A 158 1.85 4.32 -14.29
N ASP A 159 0.65 4.57 -14.77
CA ASP A 159 0.37 5.58 -15.81
C ASP A 159 0.89 6.98 -15.43
N VAL A 160 0.74 7.38 -14.18
CA VAL A 160 1.22 8.67 -13.65
C VAL A 160 2.75 8.80 -13.65
N GLN A 161 3.47 7.68 -13.70
CA GLN A 161 4.95 7.68 -13.78
C GLN A 161 5.46 7.82 -15.21
N GLN A 162 4.63 7.54 -16.19
CA GLN A 162 4.99 7.54 -17.62
C GLN A 162 3.93 8.24 -18.49
N PRO A 163 3.58 9.50 -18.23
CA PRO A 163 2.47 10.20 -18.90
C PRO A 163 2.66 10.35 -20.42
N ASP A 164 3.91 10.31 -20.90
CA ASP A 164 4.23 10.39 -22.34
C ASP A 164 4.32 9.02 -23.02
N VAL A 165 4.25 7.92 -22.27
CA VAL A 165 4.43 6.55 -22.77
C VAL A 165 3.14 5.73 -22.63
N GLN A 166 2.43 5.89 -21.53
CA GLN A 166 1.18 5.19 -21.25
C GLN A 166 -0.02 6.12 -21.41
N PRO A 167 -1.15 5.63 -21.93
CA PRO A 167 -2.40 6.37 -21.87
C PRO A 167 -2.76 6.71 -20.42
N ARG A 168 -3.30 7.91 -20.21
CA ARG A 168 -3.87 8.27 -18.91
C ARG A 168 -4.91 7.23 -18.51
N THR A 169 -4.92 6.84 -17.24
CA THR A 169 -5.79 5.81 -16.66
C THR A 169 -5.50 4.37 -17.11
N ASN A 170 -4.34 4.11 -17.74
CA ASN A 170 -3.89 2.73 -17.98
C ASN A 170 -3.75 1.99 -16.64
N GLY A 171 -4.24 0.76 -16.60
CA GLY A 171 -4.22 -0.06 -15.38
C GLY A 171 -5.19 0.39 -14.29
N ARG A 172 -6.24 1.20 -14.64
CA ARG A 172 -7.23 1.73 -13.68
C ARG A 172 -8.67 1.47 -14.09
N GLY A 173 -9.52 1.22 -13.10
CA GLY A 173 -10.96 1.09 -13.31
C GLY A 173 -11.77 1.13 -12.03
N LEU A 174 -12.93 1.79 -12.08
CA LEU A 174 -13.95 1.74 -11.06
C LEU A 174 -15.08 0.83 -11.55
N PHE A 175 -15.22 -0.33 -10.92
CA PHE A 175 -16.21 -1.36 -11.25
C PHE A 175 -17.34 -1.38 -10.22
N THR A 176 -18.49 -1.89 -10.65
CA THR A 176 -19.63 -2.17 -9.77
C THR A 176 -19.94 -3.67 -9.83
N ALA A 177 -19.92 -4.34 -8.68
CA ALA A 177 -20.27 -5.74 -8.57
C ALA A 177 -21.75 -5.98 -8.97
N ASP A 178 -22.02 -7.12 -9.59
CA ASP A 178 -23.35 -7.48 -10.08
C ASP A 178 -24.33 -7.86 -8.95
N SER A 179 -25.51 -8.36 -9.33
CA SER A 179 -26.56 -8.77 -8.38
C SER A 179 -26.15 -9.93 -7.47
N SER A 180 -25.10 -10.67 -7.80
CA SER A 180 -24.52 -11.77 -7.03
C SER A 180 -23.29 -11.35 -6.21
N GLY A 181 -22.92 -10.06 -6.27
CA GLY A 181 -21.69 -9.54 -5.71
C GLY A 181 -20.45 -9.90 -6.52
N GLU A 182 -20.60 -10.48 -7.71
CA GLU A 182 -19.48 -10.88 -8.57
C GLU A 182 -18.95 -9.71 -9.37
N PHE A 183 -17.63 -9.71 -9.59
CA PHE A 183 -16.93 -8.78 -10.48
C PHE A 183 -15.89 -9.50 -11.30
N TRP A 184 -15.54 -8.91 -12.44
CA TRP A 184 -14.43 -9.37 -13.26
C TRP A 184 -13.98 -8.26 -14.21
N PHE A 185 -12.70 -8.29 -14.55
CA PHE A 185 -12.11 -7.38 -15.53
C PHE A 185 -10.90 -8.03 -16.19
N ARG A 186 -10.51 -7.47 -17.33
CA ARG A 186 -9.31 -7.87 -18.06
C ARG A 186 -8.19 -6.89 -17.78
N THR A 187 -6.97 -7.42 -17.77
CA THR A 187 -5.76 -6.65 -17.55
C THR A 187 -4.54 -7.43 -18.06
N VAL A 188 -3.35 -7.01 -17.67
CA VAL A 188 -2.11 -7.78 -17.81
C VAL A 188 -1.59 -8.18 -16.44
N VAL A 189 -0.80 -9.26 -16.38
CA VAL A 189 -0.07 -9.60 -15.16
C VAL A 189 0.87 -8.45 -14.84
N PRO A 190 0.74 -7.79 -13.67
CA PRO A 190 1.62 -6.69 -13.29
C PRO A 190 3.05 -7.19 -13.07
N SER A 191 4.02 -6.29 -13.19
CA SER A 191 5.40 -6.57 -12.79
C SER A 191 5.69 -6.04 -11.38
N TYR A 192 6.77 -6.54 -10.79
CA TYR A 192 7.37 -5.91 -9.60
C TYR A 192 7.96 -4.54 -9.99
N TYR A 193 8.06 -3.63 -9.04
CA TYR A 193 8.62 -2.30 -9.30
C TYR A 193 9.38 -1.73 -8.09
N PRO A 194 10.35 -0.83 -8.32
CA PRO A 194 11.01 -0.13 -7.23
C PRO A 194 10.19 1.08 -6.76
N ILE A 195 10.19 1.32 -5.45
CA ILE A 195 9.80 2.62 -4.91
C ILE A 195 10.85 3.67 -5.28
N PRO A 196 10.52 4.99 -5.22
CA PRO A 196 11.49 6.05 -5.49
C PRO A 196 12.73 5.95 -4.59
N THR A 197 13.92 6.10 -5.20
CA THR A 197 15.21 5.97 -4.49
C THR A 197 16.11 7.20 -4.65
N ASP A 198 15.61 8.25 -5.28
CA ASP A 198 16.32 9.50 -5.59
C ASP A 198 16.26 10.54 -4.46
N GLY A 199 15.89 10.10 -3.25
CA GLY A 199 15.76 10.90 -2.04
C GLY A 199 16.43 10.26 -0.83
N PRO A 200 16.33 10.90 0.35
CA PRO A 200 16.93 10.42 1.59
C PRO A 200 16.52 9.01 1.99
N VAL A 201 15.27 8.61 1.71
CA VAL A 201 14.78 7.25 1.99
C VAL A 201 15.53 6.21 1.15
N GLY A 202 15.79 6.52 -0.14
CA GLY A 202 16.61 5.66 -0.99
C GLY A 202 18.06 5.54 -0.50
N GLU A 203 18.66 6.64 0.01
CA GLU A 203 19.97 6.62 0.65
C GLU A 203 19.99 5.70 1.88
N MET A 204 18.95 5.76 2.71
CA MET A 204 18.80 4.91 3.90
C MET A 204 18.67 3.43 3.51
N LEU A 205 17.86 3.08 2.52
CA LEU A 205 17.75 1.70 2.02
C LEU A 205 19.12 1.18 1.56
N LYS A 206 19.84 1.98 0.79
CA LYS A 206 21.20 1.65 0.34
C LYS A 206 22.18 1.47 1.51
N ALA A 207 22.15 2.36 2.49
CA ALA A 207 23.03 2.30 3.68
C ALA A 207 22.76 1.05 4.54
N THR A 208 21.52 0.55 4.53
CA THR A 208 21.09 -0.65 5.26
C THR A 208 21.17 -1.93 4.42
N GLY A 209 21.67 -1.86 3.17
CA GLY A 209 21.75 -3.00 2.26
C GLY A 209 20.39 -3.54 1.80
N ARG A 210 19.32 -2.75 1.93
CA ARG A 210 17.97 -3.13 1.50
C ARG A 210 17.73 -2.74 0.05
N HIS A 211 17.04 -3.59 -0.69
CA HIS A 211 16.51 -3.24 -2.01
C HIS A 211 15.27 -2.33 -1.90
N ALA A 212 14.89 -1.72 -3.02
CA ALA A 212 13.73 -0.82 -3.10
C ALA A 212 12.50 -1.45 -3.73
N PHE A 213 12.50 -2.75 -4.02
CA PHE A 213 11.47 -3.38 -4.83
C PHE A 213 10.27 -3.84 -4.00
N ARG A 214 9.11 -3.77 -4.64
CA ARG A 214 7.86 -4.39 -4.21
C ARG A 214 7.49 -5.52 -5.18
N PRO A 215 6.89 -6.63 -4.71
CA PRO A 215 6.40 -7.69 -5.59
C PRO A 215 5.26 -7.20 -6.49
N ALA A 216 4.97 -7.94 -7.54
CA ALA A 216 3.82 -7.70 -8.41
C ALA A 216 2.50 -7.77 -7.63
N HIS A 217 1.64 -6.76 -7.78
CA HIS A 217 0.35 -6.68 -7.07
C HIS A 217 -0.67 -5.83 -7.81
N ILE A 218 -1.93 -6.02 -7.45
CA ILE A 218 -3.07 -5.22 -7.88
C ILE A 218 -3.73 -4.64 -6.64
N HIS A 219 -4.00 -3.35 -6.64
CA HIS A 219 -4.67 -2.63 -5.57
C HIS A 219 -6.18 -2.67 -5.72
N PHE A 220 -6.88 -2.65 -4.59
CA PHE A 220 -8.33 -2.53 -4.50
C PHE A 220 -8.75 -1.60 -3.36
N ILE A 221 -9.70 -0.72 -3.64
CA ILE A 221 -10.57 -0.16 -2.61
C ILE A 221 -11.97 -0.71 -2.88
N VAL A 222 -12.52 -1.42 -1.90
CA VAL A 222 -13.87 -1.98 -1.99
C VAL A 222 -14.78 -1.23 -1.03
N THR A 223 -15.85 -0.66 -1.56
CA THR A 223 -16.84 0.12 -0.79
C THR A 223 -18.23 -0.47 -0.98
N SER A 224 -18.98 -0.62 0.11
CA SER A 224 -20.38 -1.05 0.07
C SER A 224 -21.19 -0.34 1.16
N PRO A 225 -22.42 0.14 0.90
CA PRO A 225 -23.25 0.79 1.89
C PRO A 225 -23.42 -0.03 3.17
N GLY A 226 -23.22 0.58 4.33
CA GLY A 226 -23.34 -0.08 5.62
C GLY A 226 -22.16 -0.94 6.04
N HIS A 227 -21.10 -1.01 5.24
CA HIS A 227 -19.85 -1.71 5.51
C HIS A 227 -18.69 -0.71 5.60
N ARG A 228 -17.62 -1.14 6.27
CA ARG A 228 -16.36 -0.38 6.26
C ARG A 228 -15.66 -0.59 4.93
N ASP A 229 -15.07 0.47 4.40
CA ASP A 229 -14.24 0.39 3.22
C ASP A 229 -13.03 -0.53 3.47
N LEU A 230 -12.68 -1.28 2.46
CA LEU A 230 -11.52 -2.18 2.46
C LEU A 230 -10.50 -1.69 1.45
N THR A 231 -9.35 -1.22 1.92
CA THR A 231 -8.18 -1.02 1.08
C THR A 231 -7.29 -2.26 1.18
N THR A 232 -7.00 -2.90 0.06
CA THR A 232 -6.23 -4.15 0.04
C THR A 232 -5.44 -4.30 -1.26
N HIS A 233 -4.60 -5.32 -1.30
CA HIS A 233 -3.90 -5.80 -2.50
C HIS A 233 -4.19 -7.27 -2.72
N ILE A 234 -4.00 -7.73 -3.96
CA ILE A 234 -3.66 -9.11 -4.25
C ILE A 234 -2.23 -9.14 -4.79
N PHE A 235 -1.43 -10.07 -4.29
CA PHE A 235 -0.03 -10.24 -4.69
C PHE A 235 0.08 -11.47 -5.58
N VAL A 236 0.85 -11.36 -6.67
CA VAL A 236 1.08 -12.48 -7.59
C VAL A 236 2.01 -13.50 -6.92
N ALA A 237 1.53 -14.71 -6.70
CA ALA A 237 2.34 -15.79 -6.15
C ALA A 237 3.57 -16.06 -7.03
N GLY A 238 4.70 -16.33 -6.38
CA GLY A 238 5.98 -16.53 -7.08
C GLY A 238 6.59 -15.28 -7.69
N SER A 239 5.98 -14.10 -7.52
CA SER A 239 6.59 -12.84 -7.91
C SER A 239 7.92 -12.62 -7.20
N GLN A 240 8.89 -12.05 -7.91
CA GLN A 240 10.12 -11.61 -7.31
C GLN A 240 9.83 -10.64 -6.16
N TYR A 241 10.59 -10.73 -5.07
CA TYR A 241 10.44 -9.93 -3.84
C TYR A 241 9.19 -10.20 -2.99
N ILE A 242 8.42 -11.26 -3.25
CA ILE A 242 7.23 -11.61 -2.45
C ILE A 242 7.57 -11.80 -0.95
N GLU A 243 8.73 -12.34 -0.65
CA GLU A 243 9.21 -12.58 0.73
C GLU A 243 9.99 -11.37 1.32
N SER A 244 10.15 -10.30 0.54
CA SER A 244 11.00 -9.16 0.91
C SER A 244 10.46 -7.82 0.47
N ASP A 245 9.13 -7.66 0.40
CA ASP A 245 8.48 -6.38 0.08
C ASP A 245 9.06 -5.25 0.94
N THR A 246 9.63 -4.25 0.29
CA THR A 246 10.33 -3.15 0.99
C THR A 246 9.42 -2.30 1.87
N VAL A 247 8.09 -2.40 1.70
CA VAL A 247 7.09 -1.69 2.52
C VAL A 247 6.29 -2.64 3.43
N PHE A 248 6.63 -3.93 3.49
CA PHE A 248 6.04 -4.93 4.38
C PHE A 248 4.54 -5.15 4.20
N ALA A 249 3.98 -4.87 3.02
CA ALA A 249 2.55 -4.96 2.79
C ALA A 249 2.06 -6.38 2.47
N VAL A 250 2.96 -7.32 2.14
CA VAL A 250 2.59 -8.69 1.81
C VAL A 250 2.04 -9.41 3.03
N LYS A 251 0.81 -9.90 2.91
CA LYS A 251 0.17 -10.80 3.86
C LYS A 251 -0.13 -12.12 3.17
N LYS A 252 0.10 -13.23 3.85
CA LYS A 252 -0.04 -14.56 3.26
C LYS A 252 -1.43 -14.82 2.65
N SER A 253 -2.48 -14.31 3.28
CA SER A 253 -3.86 -14.43 2.81
C SER A 253 -4.17 -13.64 1.53
N LEU A 254 -3.28 -12.73 1.14
CA LEU A 254 -3.42 -11.87 -0.04
C LEU A 254 -2.53 -12.32 -1.20
N VAL A 255 -1.78 -13.40 -1.04
CA VAL A 255 -0.97 -14.00 -2.11
C VAL A 255 -1.84 -14.96 -2.90
N VAL A 256 -1.95 -14.72 -4.21
CA VAL A 256 -2.86 -15.41 -5.11
C VAL A 256 -2.09 -16.05 -6.25
N ASP A 257 -2.42 -17.31 -6.55
CA ASP A 257 -1.88 -18.01 -7.71
C ASP A 257 -2.51 -17.48 -8.99
N PHE A 258 -1.67 -17.10 -9.95
CA PHE A 258 -2.06 -16.74 -11.29
C PHE A 258 -1.87 -17.96 -12.21
N GLU A 259 -2.96 -18.69 -12.47
CA GLU A 259 -2.93 -19.94 -13.22
C GLU A 259 -2.98 -19.73 -14.72
N GLU A 260 -2.21 -20.52 -15.48
CA GLU A 260 -2.38 -20.61 -16.92
C GLU A 260 -3.59 -21.50 -17.24
N VAL A 261 -4.45 -21.05 -18.16
CA VAL A 261 -5.60 -21.82 -18.59
C VAL A 261 -5.68 -21.89 -20.10
N ASP A 262 -5.55 -23.13 -20.60
CA ASP A 262 -5.79 -23.51 -21.99
C ASP A 262 -7.21 -24.07 -22.10
N ASP A 263 -8.22 -23.19 -21.98
CA ASP A 263 -9.64 -23.54 -22.14
C ASP A 263 -10.29 -22.57 -23.12
N PRO A 264 -10.54 -23.00 -24.39
CA PRO A 264 -11.16 -22.14 -25.40
C PRO A 264 -12.54 -21.61 -25.00
N ALA A 265 -13.31 -22.34 -24.19
CA ALA A 265 -14.63 -21.88 -23.76
C ALA A 265 -14.52 -20.73 -22.74
N LEU A 266 -13.52 -20.78 -21.88
CA LEU A 266 -13.23 -19.68 -20.96
C LEU A 266 -12.60 -18.49 -21.69
N ALA A 267 -11.73 -18.71 -22.66
CA ALA A 267 -11.18 -17.65 -23.50
C ALA A 267 -12.30 -16.91 -24.26
N GLU A 268 -13.29 -17.62 -24.80
CA GLU A 268 -14.47 -17.04 -25.43
C GLU A 268 -15.35 -16.30 -24.40
N LYS A 269 -15.63 -16.93 -23.27
CA LYS A 269 -16.42 -16.31 -22.17
C LYS A 269 -15.84 -14.96 -21.72
N TRP A 270 -14.53 -14.88 -21.59
CA TRP A 270 -13.83 -13.70 -21.09
C TRP A 270 -13.35 -12.76 -22.21
N ASN A 271 -13.63 -13.09 -23.47
CA ASN A 271 -13.19 -12.32 -24.64
C ASN A 271 -11.69 -12.00 -24.61
N VAL A 272 -10.89 -12.96 -24.18
CA VAL A 272 -9.43 -12.94 -24.28
C VAL A 272 -9.05 -13.76 -25.50
N GLY A 273 -8.49 -13.12 -26.54
CA GLY A 273 -8.15 -13.77 -27.81
C GLY A 273 -7.20 -14.96 -27.63
N LYS A 274 -6.94 -15.72 -28.71
CA LYS A 274 -5.99 -16.86 -28.75
C LYS A 274 -4.56 -16.40 -28.42
N VAL A 275 -4.25 -16.20 -27.16
CA VAL A 275 -2.89 -16.06 -26.65
C VAL A 275 -2.70 -17.18 -25.64
N PRO A 276 -1.51 -17.77 -25.47
CA PRO A 276 -1.30 -18.78 -24.44
C PRO A 276 -1.80 -18.22 -23.12
N ASP A 277 -2.85 -18.85 -22.63
CA ASP A 277 -3.76 -18.30 -21.65
C ASP A 277 -3.13 -18.34 -20.27
N ARG A 278 -3.05 -17.19 -19.62
CA ARG A 278 -2.69 -17.11 -18.20
C ARG A 278 -3.84 -16.55 -17.42
N LYS A 279 -4.19 -17.23 -16.35
CA LYS A 279 -5.29 -16.87 -15.47
C LYS A 279 -4.84 -16.33 -14.16
N SER A 280 -5.67 -15.48 -13.63
CA SER A 280 -5.76 -15.39 -12.20
C SER A 280 -7.21 -15.64 -11.76
N VAL A 281 -7.36 -16.36 -10.66
CA VAL A 281 -8.62 -16.57 -9.97
C VAL A 281 -8.41 -16.12 -8.55
N VAL A 282 -9.25 -15.24 -8.07
CA VAL A 282 -9.30 -14.83 -6.66
C VAL A 282 -10.57 -15.34 -6.03
#